data_9bb7e5a2a3fb3e3c55474b62201d0c93
#
_entry.id   9bb7e5a2a3fb3e3c55474b62201d0c93
#
_cell.length_a   1.000
_cell.length_b   1.000
_cell.length_c   1.000
_cell.angle_alpha   90.00
_cell.angle_beta   90.00
_cell.angle_gamma   90.00
#
_symmetry.space_group_name_H-M   'P 1'
#
loop_
_entity.id
_entity.type
_entity.pdbx_description
1 polymer ?
#
loop_
_entity_poly.entity_id
_entity_poly.type
_entity_poly.pdbx_seq_one_letter_code
_entity_poly.pdbx_strand_id
1 'polypeptide(L)'
;MEEGKRQRQVAGAIQEEMNDIFRRLNLSMIAGGMVSISSVKVTPDLLEARIYLSLFQVPDAKEVMKVIESRAWEIKKELADRVKHQFR
;
A
#
# COMPACT_ATOMS: atom_id res chain seq x y z
N MET A 1 1.09 -20.29 -9.90
CA MET A 1 -0.22 -19.91 -10.43
C MET A 1 -0.17 -18.49 -10.97
N GLU A 2 -0.62 -18.32 -12.20
CA GLU A 2 -0.62 -17.01 -12.81
C GLU A 2 -1.77 -16.15 -12.29
N GLU A 3 -1.50 -14.87 -12.12
CA GLU A 3 -2.56 -13.94 -11.78
C GLU A 3 -3.47 -13.73 -12.96
N GLY A 4 -4.76 -13.62 -12.70
CA GLY A 4 -5.72 -13.24 -13.72
C GLY A 4 -5.50 -11.77 -14.13
N LYS A 5 -5.97 -11.45 -15.33
CA LYS A 5 -5.87 -10.09 -15.84
C LYS A 5 -6.51 -9.08 -14.90
N ARG A 6 -7.69 -9.42 -14.37
CA ARG A 6 -8.40 -8.54 -13.44
C ARG A 6 -7.63 -8.34 -12.14
N GLN A 7 -7.01 -9.42 -11.62
CA GLN A 7 -6.20 -9.31 -10.42
C GLN A 7 -5.04 -8.33 -10.62
N ARG A 8 -4.38 -8.39 -11.77
CA ARG A 8 -3.27 -7.49 -12.06
C ARG A 8 -3.72 -6.05 -12.21
N GLN A 9 -4.86 -5.82 -12.82
CA GLN A 9 -5.42 -4.48 -12.98
C GLN A 9 -5.77 -3.88 -11.62
N VAL A 10 -6.42 -4.65 -10.76
CA VAL A 10 -6.78 -4.20 -9.42
C VAL A 10 -5.52 -3.97 -8.59
N ALA A 11 -4.56 -4.88 -8.66
CA ALA A 11 -3.31 -4.74 -7.90
C ALA A 11 -2.54 -3.49 -8.32
N GLY A 12 -2.48 -3.22 -9.62
CA GLY A 12 -1.81 -2.03 -10.14
C GLY A 12 -2.48 -0.75 -9.67
N ALA A 13 -3.82 -0.73 -9.71
CA ALA A 13 -4.57 0.42 -9.24
C ALA A 13 -4.37 0.65 -7.74
N ILE A 14 -4.39 -0.41 -6.95
CA ILE A 14 -4.16 -0.31 -5.50
C ILE A 14 -2.75 0.20 -5.23
N GLN A 15 -1.77 -0.27 -5.99
CA GLN A 15 -0.39 0.18 -5.82
C GLN A 15 -0.26 1.69 -6.03
N GLU A 16 -0.88 2.21 -7.07
CA GLU A 16 -0.86 3.65 -7.34
C GLU A 16 -1.56 4.43 -6.23
N GLU A 17 -2.72 3.94 -5.80
CA GLU A 17 -3.47 4.60 -4.73
C GLU A 17 -2.70 4.59 -3.41
N MET A 18 -2.06 3.46 -3.09
CA MET A 18 -1.29 3.35 -1.85
C MET A 18 -0.09 4.30 -1.84
N ASN A 19 0.60 4.44 -2.96
CA ASN A 19 1.72 5.39 -3.04
C ASN A 19 1.23 6.82 -2.82
N ASP A 20 0.09 7.18 -3.38
CA ASP A 20 -0.49 8.50 -3.19
C ASP A 20 -0.93 8.71 -1.73
N ILE A 21 -1.55 7.71 -1.13
CA ILE A 21 -1.96 7.77 0.28
C ILE A 21 -0.74 7.98 1.17
N PHE A 22 0.33 7.24 0.93
CA PHE A 22 1.55 7.37 1.73
C PHE A 22 2.13 8.79 1.61
N ARG A 23 2.09 9.38 0.42
CA ARG A 23 2.55 10.77 0.25
C ARG A 23 1.66 11.74 1.00
N ARG A 24 0.34 11.57 0.93
CA ARG A 24 -0.61 12.46 1.59
C ARG A 24 -0.50 12.40 3.11
N LEU A 25 -0.25 11.21 3.65
CA LEU A 25 -0.12 11.02 5.09
C LEU A 25 1.31 11.23 5.59
N ASN A 26 2.21 11.67 4.71
CA ASN A 26 3.62 11.87 5.02
C ASN A 26 4.32 10.59 5.49
N LEU A 27 3.91 9.46 4.90
CA LEU A 27 4.49 8.16 5.22
C LEU A 27 5.51 7.69 4.18
N SER A 28 5.71 8.47 3.11
CA SER A 28 6.70 8.11 2.08
C SER A 28 8.14 8.37 2.51
N MET A 29 8.33 9.16 3.57
CA MET A 29 9.63 9.37 4.17
C MET A 29 9.48 9.27 5.69
N ILE A 30 10.15 8.30 6.28
CA ILE A 30 10.09 8.04 7.72
C ILE A 30 11.51 7.88 8.24
N ALA A 31 11.82 8.58 9.32
CA ALA A 31 13.13 8.48 9.99
C ALA A 31 14.31 8.73 9.04
N GLY A 32 14.11 9.60 8.04
CA GLY A 32 15.15 9.95 7.07
C GLY A 32 15.30 8.98 5.92
N GLY A 33 14.51 7.90 5.90
CA GLY A 33 14.52 6.94 4.81
C GLY A 33 13.29 7.06 3.93
N MET A 34 13.34 6.40 2.78
CA MET A 34 12.22 6.39 1.84
C MET A 34 11.41 5.12 1.97
N VAL A 35 10.09 5.27 1.91
CA VAL A 35 9.15 4.15 1.94
C VAL A 35 8.30 4.22 0.69
N SER A 36 8.22 3.11 -0.05
CA SER A 36 7.37 3.04 -1.24
C SER A 36 6.68 1.69 -1.28
N ILE A 37 5.64 1.61 -2.11
CA ILE A 37 4.93 0.35 -2.33
C ILE A 37 5.61 -0.35 -3.50
N SER A 38 6.29 -1.46 -3.23
CA SER A 38 7.03 -2.17 -4.27
C SER A 38 6.10 -3.05 -5.11
N SER A 39 5.12 -3.68 -4.48
CA SER A 39 4.15 -4.47 -5.22
C SER A 39 2.89 -4.70 -4.39
N VAL A 40 1.83 -5.12 -5.08
CA VAL A 40 0.57 -5.48 -4.46
C VAL A 40 0.13 -6.81 -5.05
N LYS A 41 -0.28 -7.74 -4.21
CA LYS A 41 -0.82 -9.03 -4.62
C LYS A 41 -2.26 -9.13 -4.17
N VAL A 42 -3.15 -9.45 -5.09
CA VAL A 42 -4.58 -9.55 -4.80
C VAL A 42 -5.01 -11.00 -4.96
N THR A 43 -5.85 -11.49 -4.05
CA THR A 43 -6.37 -12.86 -4.13
C THR A 43 -7.35 -12.99 -5.30
N PRO A 44 -7.56 -14.24 -5.82
CA PRO A 44 -8.48 -14.43 -6.96
C PRO A 44 -9.91 -13.97 -6.69
N ASP A 45 -10.36 -14.05 -5.44
CA ASP A 45 -11.69 -13.59 -5.05
C ASP A 45 -11.76 -12.08 -4.82
N LEU A 46 -10.62 -11.39 -4.93
CA LEU A 46 -10.49 -9.94 -4.75
C LEU A 46 -10.87 -9.44 -3.35
N LEU A 47 -10.84 -10.33 -2.36
CA LEU A 47 -11.20 -9.99 -0.98
C LEU A 47 -10.01 -9.54 -0.14
N GLU A 48 -8.80 -9.90 -0.54
CA GLU A 48 -7.59 -9.53 0.17
C GLU A 48 -6.55 -8.95 -0.75
N ALA A 49 -5.80 -7.99 -0.24
CA ALA A 49 -4.65 -7.43 -0.94
C ALA A 49 -3.45 -7.45 0.00
N ARG A 50 -2.33 -7.98 -0.49
CA ARG A 50 -1.08 -7.98 0.24
C ARG A 50 -0.21 -6.85 -0.29
N ILE A 51 0.22 -5.99 0.59
CA ILE A 51 0.99 -4.81 0.25
C ILE A 51 2.44 -5.05 0.64
N TYR A 52 3.35 -4.97 -0.34
CA TYR A 52 4.78 -5.14 -0.10
C TYR A 52 5.46 -3.78 -0.17
N LEU A 53 6.21 -3.47 0.86
CA LEU A 53 6.89 -2.20 0.99
C LEU A 53 8.36 -2.33 0.62
N SER A 54 8.91 -1.27 0.06
CA SER A 54 10.34 -1.13 -0.18
C SER A 54 10.85 -0.01 0.73
N LEU A 55 11.83 -0.33 1.57
CA LEU A 55 12.43 0.63 2.50
C LEU A 55 13.85 0.92 2.03
N PHE A 56 14.14 2.19 1.80
CA PHE A 56 15.43 2.63 1.30
C PHE A 56 16.08 3.59 2.27
N GLN A 57 17.32 3.29 2.66
CA GLN A 57 18.11 4.08 3.62
C GLN A 57 17.41 4.27 4.95
N VAL A 58 16.69 3.24 5.38
CA VAL A 58 16.00 3.23 6.67
C VAL A 58 16.93 2.65 7.72
N PRO A 59 17.26 3.42 8.79
CA PRO A 59 18.15 2.90 9.84
C PRO A 59 17.55 1.73 10.62
N ASP A 60 16.24 1.77 10.86
CA ASP A 60 15.53 0.73 11.61
C ASP A 60 14.19 0.45 10.97
N ALA A 61 14.12 -0.70 10.28
CA ALA A 61 12.88 -1.11 9.62
C ALA A 61 11.75 -1.35 10.61
N LYS A 62 12.05 -1.83 11.81
CA LYS A 62 11.02 -2.08 12.82
C LYS A 62 10.34 -0.79 13.25
N GLU A 63 11.11 0.28 13.41
CA GLU A 63 10.56 1.58 13.78
C GLU A 63 9.64 2.11 12.68
N VAL A 64 10.06 1.98 11.42
CA VAL A 64 9.25 2.39 10.29
C VAL A 64 7.94 1.61 10.28
N MET A 65 7.99 0.30 10.47
CA MET A 65 6.79 -0.52 10.51
C MET A 65 5.85 -0.15 11.64
N LYS A 66 6.40 0.22 12.80
CA LYS A 66 5.58 0.70 13.92
C LYS A 66 4.83 1.97 13.57
N VAL A 67 5.48 2.90 12.89
CA VAL A 67 4.84 4.14 12.45
C VAL A 67 3.71 3.83 11.49
N ILE A 68 3.97 2.97 10.51
CA ILE A 68 2.95 2.59 9.53
C ILE A 68 1.77 1.88 10.20
N GLU A 69 2.06 0.95 11.11
CA GLU A 69 1.01 0.24 11.83
C GLU A 69 0.16 1.18 12.68
N SER A 70 0.78 2.19 13.30
CA SER A 70 0.05 3.17 14.10
C SER A 70 -0.90 4.01 13.25
N ARG A 71 -0.63 4.10 11.94
CA ARG A 71 -1.45 4.84 10.99
C ARG A 71 -2.27 3.92 10.08
N ALA A 72 -2.29 2.62 10.37
CA ALA A 72 -2.97 1.63 9.52
C ALA A 72 -4.45 1.95 9.33
N TRP A 73 -5.11 2.44 10.36
CA TRP A 73 -6.53 2.81 10.29
C TRP A 73 -6.76 3.90 9.25
N GLU A 74 -5.92 4.93 9.25
CA GLU A 74 -6.03 6.02 8.28
C GLU A 74 -5.77 5.52 6.86
N ILE A 75 -4.77 4.65 6.71
CA ILE A 75 -4.42 4.08 5.42
C ILE A 75 -5.59 3.25 4.87
N LYS A 76 -6.16 2.40 5.70
CA LYS A 76 -7.29 1.55 5.30
C LYS A 76 -8.50 2.38 4.93
N LYS A 77 -8.77 3.43 5.68
CA LYS A 77 -9.91 4.31 5.43
C LYS A 77 -9.76 5.01 4.08
N GLU A 78 -8.58 5.59 3.84
CA GLU A 78 -8.32 6.27 2.57
C GLU A 78 -8.41 5.30 1.39
N LEU A 79 -7.85 4.12 1.54
CA LEU A 79 -7.88 3.12 0.48
C LEU A 79 -9.31 2.67 0.20
N ALA A 80 -10.09 2.43 1.25
CA ALA A 80 -11.49 2.00 1.09
C ALA A 80 -12.30 3.05 0.34
N ASP A 81 -12.12 4.32 0.66
CA ASP A 81 -12.81 5.40 -0.01
C ASP A 81 -12.46 5.44 -1.51
N ARG A 82 -11.19 5.30 -1.83
CA ARG A 82 -10.73 5.36 -3.22
C ARG A 82 -11.19 4.15 -4.03
N VAL A 83 -11.07 2.95 -3.44
CA VAL A 83 -11.49 1.72 -4.10
C VAL A 83 -13.00 1.71 -4.33
N LYS A 84 -13.76 2.20 -3.37
CA LYS A 84 -15.22 2.28 -3.47
C LYS A 84 -15.66 3.09 -4.70
N HIS A 85 -14.95 4.16 -5.01
CA HIS A 85 -15.28 4.98 -6.16
C HIS A 85 -14.75 4.42 -7.48
N GLN A 86 -13.67 3.67 -7.41
CA GLN A 86 -12.96 3.21 -8.60
C GLN A 86 -13.46 1.87 -9.14
N PHE A 87 -13.93 1.00 -8.26
CA PHE A 87 -14.32 -0.37 -8.65
C PHE A 87 -15.79 -0.68 -8.41
N ARG A 88 -16.61 0.32 -8.45
CA ARG A 88 -18.05 0.13 -8.30
C ARG A 88 -18.66 -0.61 -9.46
#